data_dddc455774bab23717a8d0a4adb85c60
#
_entry.id   dddc455774bab23717a8d0a4adb85c60
#
_cell.length_a   1.000
_cell.length_b   1.000
_cell.length_c   1.000
_cell.angle_alpha   90.00
_cell.angle_beta   90.00
_cell.angle_gamma   90.00
#
_symmetry.space_group_name_H-M   'P 1'
#
loop_
_entity.id
_entity.type
_entity.pdbx_description
1 polymer ?
#
loop_
_entity_poly.entity_id
_entity_poly.type
_entity_poly.pdbx_seq_one_letter_code
_entity_poly.pdbx_strand_id
1 'polypeptide(L)'
;MAVHDKAFRGWPAEALQFYEGLEADNSKTYWAAHQQVYDEMVLSPMTALLAELKSEFGQGKVFRPNRDVRFSADKSPYKLHIGATVGLSYIQLSAKGLAASGMHRMAADQLQLYRYNDDGPIGM
;
A
#
# COMPACT_ATOMS: atom_id res chain seq x y z
N MET A 1 20.45 1.30 -12.46
CA MET A 1 20.17 1.22 -12.17
C MET A 1 19.30 1.17 -11.36
N ALA A 2 19.28 0.70 -11.16
CA ALA A 2 18.17 0.27 -10.42
C ALA A 2 17.80 1.07 -9.24
N VAL A 3 18.70 1.82 -8.74
CA VAL A 3 18.42 2.65 -7.57
C VAL A 3 17.30 3.63 -7.82
N HIS A 4 17.38 4.30 -8.94
CA HIS A 4 16.34 5.28 -9.22
C HIS A 4 15.02 4.61 -9.53
N ASP A 5 15.04 3.32 -9.84
CA ASP A 5 13.80 2.58 -10.01
C ASP A 5 13.08 2.41 -8.70
N LYS A 6 13.75 2.66 -7.60
CA LYS A 6 13.16 2.54 -6.27
C LYS A 6 12.46 3.79 -5.81
N ALA A 7 12.55 4.86 -6.56
CA ALA A 7 11.87 6.08 -6.17
C ALA A 7 10.36 5.85 -6.19
N PHE A 8 9.69 6.43 -5.21
CA PHE A 8 8.25 6.29 -5.13
C PHE A 8 7.56 7.09 -6.22
N ARG A 9 6.64 6.46 -6.92
CA ARG A 9 5.90 7.11 -8.00
C ARG A 9 4.40 6.88 -7.88
N GLY A 10 3.94 6.54 -6.70
CA GLY A 10 2.55 6.20 -6.48
C GLY A 10 2.30 4.73 -6.73
N TRP A 11 1.04 4.36 -6.74
CA TRP A 11 0.65 2.97 -6.99
C TRP A 11 -0.03 2.88 -8.34
N PRO A 12 0.32 1.86 -9.13
CA PRO A 12 -0.37 1.65 -10.41
C PRO A 12 -1.79 1.14 -10.18
N ALA A 13 -2.61 1.23 -11.24
CA ALA A 13 -3.99 0.77 -11.16
C ALA A 13 -4.08 -0.70 -10.76
N GLU A 14 -3.08 -1.49 -11.14
CA GLU A 14 -3.06 -2.91 -10.78
C GLU A 14 -3.09 -3.14 -9.27
N ALA A 15 -2.56 -2.21 -8.48
CA ALA A 15 -2.61 -2.35 -7.04
C ALA A 15 -4.04 -2.29 -6.51
N LEU A 16 -4.84 -1.37 -7.04
CA LEU A 16 -6.22 -1.27 -6.63
C LEU A 16 -7.02 -2.47 -7.15
N GLN A 17 -6.73 -2.89 -8.37
CA GLN A 17 -7.38 -4.06 -8.96
C GLN A 17 -7.07 -5.31 -8.16
N PHE A 18 -5.86 -5.43 -7.63
CA PHE A 18 -5.50 -6.54 -6.76
C PHE A 18 -6.44 -6.62 -5.56
N TYR A 19 -6.68 -5.48 -4.92
CA TYR A 19 -7.56 -5.48 -3.75
C TYR A 19 -9.03 -5.64 -4.11
N GLU A 20 -9.44 -5.16 -5.28
CA GLU A 20 -10.79 -5.43 -5.76
C GLU A 20 -11.01 -6.94 -5.95
N GLY A 21 -10.02 -7.61 -6.54
CA GLY A 21 -10.11 -9.05 -6.70
C GLY A 21 -10.08 -9.80 -5.39
N LEU A 22 -9.27 -9.32 -4.45
CA LEU A 22 -9.19 -9.94 -3.13
C LEU A 22 -10.50 -9.78 -2.35
N GLU A 23 -11.18 -8.65 -2.51
CA GLU A 23 -12.50 -8.47 -1.91
C GLU A 23 -13.49 -9.49 -2.44
N ALA A 24 -13.40 -9.80 -3.73
CA ALA A 24 -14.30 -10.77 -4.34
C ALA A 24 -13.91 -12.20 -4.00
N ASP A 25 -12.64 -12.47 -3.77
CA ASP A 25 -12.14 -13.82 -3.53
C ASP A 25 -10.97 -13.77 -2.56
N ASN A 26 -11.27 -13.70 -1.27
CA ASN A 26 -10.25 -13.63 -0.23
C ASN A 26 -9.84 -15.05 0.14
N SER A 27 -8.98 -15.66 -0.67
CA SER A 27 -8.58 -17.04 -0.52
C SER A 27 -7.09 -17.21 -0.75
N LYS A 28 -6.56 -18.32 -0.26
CA LYS A 28 -5.16 -18.66 -0.49
C LYS A 28 -4.90 -18.90 -1.98
N THR A 29 -5.89 -19.40 -2.69
CA THR A 29 -5.76 -19.62 -4.12
C THR A 29 -5.58 -18.30 -4.87
N TYR A 30 -6.42 -17.32 -4.56
CA TYR A 30 -6.28 -16.00 -5.17
C TYR A 30 -4.91 -15.41 -4.84
N TRP A 31 -4.51 -15.50 -3.58
CA TRP A 31 -3.25 -14.93 -3.14
C TRP A 31 -2.08 -15.55 -3.90
N ALA A 32 -2.05 -16.88 -3.97
CA ALA A 32 -0.96 -17.58 -4.65
C ALA A 32 -0.88 -17.17 -6.12
N ALA A 33 -2.03 -17.01 -6.75
CA ALA A 33 -2.07 -16.64 -8.16
C ALA A 33 -1.65 -15.19 -8.40
N HIS A 34 -1.77 -14.33 -7.40
CA HIS A 34 -1.53 -12.89 -7.56
C HIS A 34 -0.43 -12.35 -6.66
N GLN A 35 0.35 -13.22 -6.02
CA GLN A 35 1.38 -12.77 -5.10
C GLN A 35 2.41 -11.88 -5.78
N GLN A 36 2.74 -12.17 -7.02
CA GLN A 36 3.70 -11.34 -7.74
C GLN A 36 3.16 -9.92 -7.93
N VAL A 37 1.86 -9.81 -8.22
CA VAL A 37 1.22 -8.50 -8.32
C VAL A 37 1.32 -7.76 -6.99
N TYR A 38 1.06 -8.47 -5.88
CA TYR A 38 1.20 -7.86 -4.58
C TYR A 38 2.63 -7.35 -4.36
N ASP A 39 3.62 -8.19 -4.63
CA ASP A 39 5.01 -7.83 -4.36
C ASP A 39 5.45 -6.63 -5.19
N GLU A 40 5.08 -6.60 -6.45
CA GLU A 40 5.59 -5.60 -7.39
C GLU A 40 4.73 -4.35 -7.45
N MET A 41 3.42 -4.49 -7.35
CA MET A 41 2.51 -3.37 -7.58
C MET A 41 1.95 -2.77 -6.29
N VAL A 42 2.01 -3.52 -5.19
CA VAL A 42 1.46 -3.07 -3.91
C VAL A 42 2.57 -2.80 -2.91
N LEU A 43 3.36 -3.81 -2.61
CA LEU A 43 4.39 -3.72 -1.58
C LEU A 43 5.58 -2.86 -2.01
N SER A 44 6.06 -3.04 -3.22
CA SER A 44 7.23 -2.31 -3.68
C SER A 44 7.02 -0.80 -3.65
N PRO A 45 5.89 -0.26 -4.14
CA PRO A 45 5.66 1.17 -4.02
C PRO A 45 5.58 1.65 -2.57
N MET A 46 4.98 0.85 -1.68
CA MET A 46 4.93 1.24 -0.27
C MET A 46 6.33 1.32 0.32
N THR A 47 7.17 0.35 0.00
CA THR A 47 8.54 0.34 0.48
C THR A 47 9.31 1.55 -0.04
N ALA A 48 9.09 1.91 -1.30
CA ALA A 48 9.73 3.08 -1.89
C ALA A 48 9.28 4.36 -1.18
N LEU A 49 8.00 4.46 -0.87
CA LEU A 49 7.47 5.62 -0.16
C LEU A 49 8.11 5.75 1.21
N LEU A 50 8.17 4.65 1.96
CA LEU A 50 8.77 4.70 3.29
C LEU A 50 10.24 5.08 3.23
N ALA A 51 10.94 4.65 2.20
CA ALA A 51 12.35 5.02 2.01
C ALA A 51 12.49 6.52 1.80
N GLU A 52 11.57 7.13 1.05
CA GLU A 52 11.63 8.57 0.82
C GLU A 52 11.28 9.36 2.06
N LEU A 53 10.41 8.84 2.90
CA LEU A 53 9.99 9.55 4.10
C LEU A 53 10.94 9.36 5.27
N LYS A 54 11.90 8.47 5.13
CA LYS A 54 12.75 8.08 6.24
C LYS A 54 13.54 9.25 6.83
N SER A 55 14.01 10.16 5.98
CA SER A 55 14.84 11.26 6.45
C SER A 55 14.04 12.24 7.33
N GLU A 56 12.74 12.35 7.11
CA GLU A 56 11.91 13.26 7.90
C GLU A 56 11.21 12.58 9.06
N PHE A 57 10.82 11.33 8.88
CA PHE A 57 9.95 10.66 9.84
C PHE A 57 10.56 9.44 10.50
N GLY A 58 11.76 9.02 10.07
CA GLY A 58 12.40 7.85 10.63
C GLY A 58 12.02 6.57 9.94
N GLN A 59 12.47 5.46 10.47
CA GLN A 59 12.28 4.15 9.88
C GLN A 59 10.80 3.78 9.83
N GLY A 60 10.35 3.34 8.67
CA GLY A 60 8.99 2.89 8.50
C GLY A 60 8.87 1.38 8.65
N LYS A 61 7.63 0.92 8.79
CA LYS A 61 7.34 -0.51 8.92
C LYS A 61 6.06 -0.83 8.17
N VAL A 62 6.14 -1.84 7.30
CA VAL A 62 4.96 -2.35 6.59
C VAL A 62 4.39 -3.52 7.38
N PHE A 63 3.07 -3.54 7.55
CA PHE A 63 2.42 -4.65 8.24
C PHE A 63 2.20 -5.80 7.28
N ARG A 64 2.21 -7.02 7.83
CA ARG A 64 2.03 -8.23 7.02
C ARG A 64 0.63 -8.27 6.43
N PRO A 65 0.46 -8.98 5.31
CA PRO A 65 -0.85 -9.05 4.66
C PRO A 65 -1.84 -9.98 5.35
N ASN A 66 -1.38 -10.86 6.23
CA ASN A 66 -2.24 -11.86 6.85
C ASN A 66 -3.04 -11.28 8.00
N ARG A 67 -4.29 -11.71 8.12
CA ARG A 67 -5.14 -11.35 9.25
C ARG A 67 -4.91 -12.32 10.39
N ASP A 68 -5.09 -11.81 11.60
CA ASP A 68 -5.18 -12.67 12.78
C ASP A 68 -6.66 -12.97 12.97
N VAL A 69 -7.05 -14.21 12.65
CA VAL A 69 -8.47 -14.58 12.64
C VAL A 69 -8.86 -15.51 13.77
N ARG A 70 -7.97 -15.68 14.76
CA ARG A 70 -8.21 -16.64 15.84
C ARG A 70 -9.53 -16.41 16.56
N PHE A 71 -9.89 -15.15 16.77
CA PHE A 71 -11.09 -14.81 17.52
C PHE A 71 -12.14 -14.13 16.65
N SER A 72 -12.01 -14.24 15.35
CA SER A 72 -12.89 -13.57 14.42
C SER A 72 -13.90 -14.56 13.83
N ALA A 73 -15.13 -14.11 13.65
CA ALA A 73 -16.13 -14.91 12.94
C ALA A 73 -15.77 -14.99 11.47
N ASP A 74 -15.20 -13.92 10.93
CA ASP A 74 -14.75 -13.89 9.54
C ASP A 74 -13.35 -14.47 9.46
N LYS A 75 -13.21 -15.60 8.78
CA LYS A 75 -11.93 -16.31 8.67
C LYS A 75 -11.19 -16.00 7.39
N SER A 76 -11.55 -14.93 6.70
CA SER A 76 -10.80 -14.48 5.52
C SER A 76 -9.33 -14.30 5.88
N PRO A 77 -8.39 -14.91 5.15
CA PRO A 77 -6.99 -14.95 5.58
C PRO A 77 -6.21 -13.67 5.36
N TYR A 78 -6.65 -12.79 4.48
CA TYR A 78 -5.86 -11.63 4.12
C TYR A 78 -6.58 -10.32 4.37
N LYS A 79 -5.79 -9.30 4.75
CA LYS A 79 -6.31 -7.95 4.88
C LYS A 79 -6.67 -7.38 3.52
N LEU A 80 -7.67 -6.55 3.47
CA LEU A 80 -8.09 -5.89 2.22
C LEU A 80 -7.35 -4.59 1.99
N HIS A 81 -6.19 -4.45 2.59
CA HIS A 81 -5.36 -3.26 2.46
C HIS A 81 -3.92 -3.59 2.85
N ILE A 82 -3.00 -2.77 2.35
CA ILE A 82 -1.65 -2.76 2.86
C ILE A 82 -1.53 -1.54 3.79
N GLY A 83 -0.97 -1.76 4.96
CA GLY A 83 -0.79 -0.71 5.94
C GLY A 83 0.65 -0.57 6.34
N ALA A 84 1.05 0.64 6.71
CA ALA A 84 2.40 0.91 7.15
C ALA A 84 2.40 2.07 8.14
N THR A 85 3.41 2.09 9.01
CA THR A 85 3.66 3.23 9.87
C THR A 85 5.00 3.83 9.55
N VAL A 86 5.11 5.14 9.70
CA VAL A 86 6.37 5.85 9.62
C VAL A 86 6.26 7.04 10.56
N GLY A 87 7.18 7.11 11.54
CA GLY A 87 7.03 8.08 12.62
C GLY A 87 5.74 7.82 13.37
N LEU A 88 4.95 8.86 13.56
CA LEU A 88 3.65 8.75 14.22
C LEU A 88 2.50 8.66 13.22
N SER A 89 2.83 8.36 11.97
CA SER A 89 1.85 8.37 10.90
C SER A 89 1.49 6.96 10.47
N TYR A 90 0.28 6.81 9.90
CA TYR A 90 -0.19 5.55 9.36
C TYR A 90 -0.63 5.77 7.93
N ILE A 91 -0.23 4.87 7.04
CA ILE A 91 -0.54 4.95 5.61
C ILE A 91 -1.21 3.64 5.21
N GLN A 92 -2.25 3.74 4.41
CA GLN A 92 -3.00 2.57 3.98
C GLN A 92 -3.41 2.70 2.53
N LEU A 93 -3.30 1.60 1.78
CA LEU A 93 -3.82 1.51 0.42
C LEU A 93 -4.78 0.34 0.34
N SER A 94 -5.94 0.58 -0.25
CA SER A 94 -6.95 -0.45 -0.45
C SER A 94 -7.57 -0.27 -1.83
N ALA A 95 -8.62 -1.06 -2.13
CA ALA A 95 -9.36 -0.87 -3.37
C ALA A 95 -9.96 0.52 -3.48
N LYS A 96 -10.14 1.19 -2.35
CA LYS A 96 -10.71 2.54 -2.34
C LYS A 96 -9.67 3.63 -2.52
N GLY A 97 -8.39 3.26 -2.57
CA GLY A 97 -7.31 4.20 -2.77
C GLY A 97 -6.47 4.42 -1.53
N LEU A 98 -5.76 5.54 -1.53
CA LEU A 98 -4.79 5.85 -0.50
C LEU A 98 -5.42 6.65 0.63
N ALA A 99 -5.10 6.27 1.86
CA ALA A 99 -5.50 7.01 3.04
C ALA A 99 -4.30 7.15 3.96
N ALA A 100 -4.23 8.25 4.69
CA ALA A 100 -3.15 8.48 5.64
C ALA A 100 -3.67 9.28 6.82
N SER A 101 -3.13 9.02 8.00
CA SER A 101 -3.53 9.74 9.20
C SER A 101 -2.30 9.99 10.07
N GLY A 102 -2.37 11.06 10.86
CA GLY A 102 -1.27 11.42 11.74
C GLY A 102 -0.08 12.02 11.00
N MET A 103 -0.18 12.19 9.70
CA MET A 103 0.93 12.68 8.92
C MET A 103 1.06 14.19 9.03
N HIS A 104 2.31 14.60 8.96
CA HIS A 104 2.62 15.98 8.80
C HIS A 104 1.97 16.51 7.54
N ARG A 105 1.53 17.78 7.56
CA ARG A 105 0.88 18.35 6.40
C ARG A 105 1.72 18.20 5.13
N MET A 106 3.00 18.48 5.22
CA MET A 106 3.86 18.39 4.05
C MET A 106 3.90 16.99 3.49
N ALA A 107 3.98 15.99 4.35
CA ALA A 107 3.99 14.61 3.88
C ALA A 107 2.67 14.24 3.22
N ALA A 108 1.57 14.72 3.77
CA ALA A 108 0.27 14.46 3.17
C ALA A 108 0.19 15.07 1.77
N ASP A 109 0.70 16.28 1.62
CA ASP A 109 0.72 16.93 0.31
C ASP A 109 1.58 16.16 -0.67
N GLN A 110 2.72 15.64 -0.21
CA GLN A 110 3.58 14.83 -1.05
C GLN A 110 2.88 13.56 -1.51
N LEU A 111 2.17 12.92 -0.61
CA LEU A 111 1.44 11.70 -0.96
C LEU A 111 0.38 11.99 -2.00
N GLN A 112 -0.32 13.09 -1.85
CA GLN A 112 -1.32 13.48 -2.82
C GLN A 112 -0.72 13.79 -4.17
N LEU A 113 0.41 14.46 -4.18
CA LEU A 113 1.10 14.78 -5.41
C LEU A 113 1.54 13.53 -6.15
N TYR A 114 2.16 12.59 -5.44
CA TYR A 114 2.60 11.35 -6.05
C TYR A 114 1.42 10.56 -6.62
N ARG A 115 0.36 10.48 -5.84
CA ARG A 115 -0.84 9.77 -6.28
C ARG A 115 -1.41 10.38 -7.55
N TYR A 116 -1.47 11.70 -7.60
CA TYR A 116 -1.97 12.40 -8.76
C TYR A 116 -1.07 12.14 -9.97
N ASN A 117 0.24 12.28 -9.77
CA ASN A 117 1.18 12.12 -10.87
C ASN A 117 1.21 10.71 -11.42
N ASP A 118 1.10 9.73 -10.54
CA ASP A 118 1.13 8.34 -10.96
C ASP A 118 -0.09 7.99 -11.77
N ASP A 119 -1.23 8.35 -11.24
CA ASP A 119 -2.48 8.01 -11.87
C ASP A 119 -2.83 8.96 -12.99
N GLY A 120 -2.26 10.14 -12.97
CA GLY A 120 -2.74 11.16 -13.85
C GLY A 120 -4.21 11.33 -13.64
N PRO A 121 -4.97 11.01 -14.65
CA PRO A 121 -6.42 11.14 -14.52
C PRO A 121 -7.05 10.10 -13.61
N ILE A 122 -6.35 9.05 -13.29
CA ILE A 122 -6.98 7.99 -12.52
C ILE A 122 -7.33 8.40 -11.13
N GLY A 123 -6.42 9.06 -10.49
CA GLY A 123 -6.65 9.46 -9.13
C GLY A 123 -7.82 10.38 -9.01
N MET A 124 -8.29 10.80 -10.11
CA MET A 124 -9.35 11.76 -10.14
C MET A 124 -10.68 11.16 -9.96
#